data_f3bc81a3c8abb0e33a5c15490ee08a22
#
_entry.id   f3bc81a3c8abb0e33a5c15490ee08a22
#
_cell.length_a   1.000
_cell.length_b   1.000
_cell.length_c   1.000
_cell.angle_alpha   90.00
_cell.angle_beta   90.00
_cell.angle_gamma   90.00
#
_symmetry.space_group_name_H-M   'P 1'
#
loop_
_entity.id
_entity.type
_entity.pdbx_description
1 polymer ?
#
loop_
_entity_poly.entity_id
_entity_poly.type
_entity_poly.pdbx_seq_one_letter_code
_entity_poly.pdbx_strand_id
1 'polypeptide(L)'
;MDKLVYLYYIVLLVVLFWGAKVCRKKTWNEDFMSLSQTKYLQGFFAICVMLHHAGQKTCAPWHNPYFIVHGLDFFVPIGYLFVSVFLFCSGFGLYKSYKQKENYLQGFVKRRIFPLVLAFYSTGLIFFVVRLLMGERMDVPQMFYYLSGAQLCNPNAWYVIALPIFYLGFYLAFKFIKKDGWALFTTILVVFVYTLIGTFVDHNNWWMRGEWWYNSVHLFSIGLLFARFEKSVVEHVKKFYPVYLILAIVGVAVFYPLSEYAQNAFSYYGENWNAPDKV
;
A
#
# COMPACT_ATOMS: atom_id res chain seq x y z
N MET A 1 -6.36 -30.09 -11.95
CA MET A 1 -6.87 -29.00 -11.07
C MET A 1 -6.37 -27.63 -11.50
N ASP A 2 -5.24 -27.57 -12.18
CA ASP A 2 -4.53 -26.29 -12.45
C ASP A 2 -5.22 -25.32 -13.40
N LYS A 3 -6.04 -25.80 -14.34
CA LYS A 3 -6.74 -24.93 -15.32
C LYS A 3 -7.88 -24.10 -14.72
N LEU A 4 -8.51 -24.56 -13.64
CA LEU A 4 -9.59 -23.85 -12.94
C LEU A 4 -9.09 -22.56 -12.24
N VAL A 5 -7.81 -22.52 -11.84
CA VAL A 5 -7.23 -21.34 -11.21
C VAL A 5 -7.23 -20.14 -12.18
N TYR A 6 -7.04 -20.39 -13.48
CA TYR A 6 -7.07 -19.30 -14.48
C TYR A 6 -8.45 -18.64 -14.67
N LEU A 7 -9.54 -19.27 -14.19
CA LEU A 7 -10.85 -18.63 -14.13
C LEU A 7 -10.86 -17.42 -13.20
N TYR A 8 -10.00 -17.37 -12.19
CA TYR A 8 -9.88 -16.20 -11.32
C TYR A 8 -9.58 -14.91 -12.10
N TYR A 9 -8.73 -14.97 -13.11
CA TYR A 9 -8.40 -13.79 -13.91
C TYR A 9 -9.63 -13.25 -14.66
N ILE A 10 -10.47 -14.14 -15.18
CA ILE A 10 -11.72 -13.75 -15.83
C ILE A 10 -12.66 -13.14 -14.80
N VAL A 11 -12.84 -13.78 -13.64
CA VAL A 11 -13.69 -13.26 -12.55
C VAL A 11 -13.19 -11.89 -12.09
N LEU A 12 -11.88 -11.72 -11.92
CA LEU A 12 -11.28 -10.44 -11.52
C LEU A 12 -11.53 -9.35 -12.57
N LEU A 13 -11.41 -9.65 -13.85
CA LEU A 13 -11.75 -8.70 -14.92
C LEU A 13 -13.24 -8.33 -14.89
N VAL A 14 -14.12 -9.31 -14.69
CA VAL A 14 -15.56 -9.05 -14.54
C VAL A 14 -15.82 -8.17 -13.33
N VAL A 15 -15.21 -8.44 -12.18
CA VAL A 15 -15.35 -7.63 -10.96
C VAL A 15 -14.81 -6.22 -11.16
N LEU A 16 -13.65 -6.07 -11.80
CA LEU A 16 -13.02 -4.77 -12.06
C LEU A 16 -13.91 -3.88 -12.93
N PHE A 17 -14.52 -4.47 -13.98
CA PHE A 17 -15.33 -3.73 -14.92
C PHE A 17 -16.84 -3.80 -14.63
N TRP A 18 -17.25 -4.41 -13.51
CA TRP A 18 -18.65 -4.51 -13.13
C TRP A 18 -19.27 -3.12 -12.95
N GLY A 19 -20.27 -2.81 -13.74
CA GLY A 19 -20.91 -1.49 -13.72
C GLY A 19 -20.08 -0.35 -14.30
N ALA A 20 -18.95 -0.63 -14.93
CA ALA A 20 -18.16 0.38 -15.62
C ALA A 20 -18.95 1.04 -16.75
N LYS A 21 -18.88 2.37 -16.81
CA LYS A 21 -19.54 3.15 -17.87
C LYS A 21 -18.47 3.81 -18.74
N VAL A 22 -18.57 3.60 -20.04
CA VAL A 22 -17.71 4.29 -21.00
C VAL A 22 -18.18 5.74 -21.13
N CYS A 23 -17.26 6.67 -20.96
CA CYS A 23 -17.55 8.08 -21.18
C CYS A 23 -17.91 8.32 -22.66
N ARG A 24 -18.86 9.23 -22.90
CA ARG A 24 -19.20 9.65 -24.27
C ARG A 24 -17.99 10.34 -24.90
N LYS A 25 -17.89 10.24 -26.21
CA LYS A 25 -16.84 10.93 -26.99
C LYS A 25 -16.78 12.43 -26.63
N LYS A 26 -15.60 12.94 -26.37
CA LYS A 26 -15.33 14.31 -25.95
C LYS A 26 -15.88 14.72 -24.57
N THR A 27 -16.27 13.75 -23.72
CA THR A 27 -16.61 14.04 -22.32
C THR A 27 -15.53 13.54 -21.38
N TRP A 28 -15.42 14.16 -20.22
CA TRP A 28 -14.51 13.77 -19.14
C TRP A 28 -15.31 13.27 -17.94
N ASN A 29 -14.82 12.24 -17.27
CA ASN A 29 -15.41 11.79 -16.02
C ASN A 29 -14.91 12.70 -14.88
N GLU A 30 -15.69 13.68 -14.46
CA GLU A 30 -15.33 14.59 -13.36
C GLU A 30 -15.32 13.87 -12.00
N ASP A 31 -15.96 12.71 -11.89
CA ASP A 31 -16.05 11.92 -10.66
C ASP A 31 -14.96 10.85 -10.53
N PHE A 32 -13.95 10.84 -11.40
CA PHE A 32 -12.93 9.78 -11.46
C PHE A 32 -12.17 9.56 -10.16
N MET A 33 -12.05 10.59 -9.30
CA MET A 33 -11.46 10.53 -7.95
C MET A 33 -12.50 10.73 -6.84
N SER A 34 -13.78 10.49 -7.13
CA SER A 34 -14.83 10.55 -6.10
C SER A 34 -14.62 9.44 -5.06
N LEU A 35 -15.21 9.65 -3.87
CA LEU A 35 -15.10 8.68 -2.78
C LEU A 35 -15.65 7.30 -3.15
N SER A 36 -16.72 7.25 -3.96
CA SER A 36 -17.28 5.99 -4.46
C SER A 36 -16.31 5.28 -5.38
N GLN A 37 -15.77 5.98 -6.40
CA GLN A 37 -14.83 5.40 -7.35
C GLN A 37 -13.55 4.89 -6.65
N THR A 38 -12.97 5.69 -5.77
CA THR A 38 -11.78 5.27 -5.04
C THR A 38 -12.04 4.10 -4.09
N LYS A 39 -13.23 3.99 -3.48
CA LYS A 39 -13.60 2.84 -2.65
C LYS A 39 -13.78 1.55 -3.46
N TYR A 40 -14.40 1.62 -4.63
CA TYR A 40 -14.50 0.46 -5.52
C TYR A 40 -13.12 -0.05 -5.94
N LEU A 41 -12.25 0.86 -6.34
CA LEU A 41 -10.88 0.52 -6.71
C LEU A 41 -10.10 -0.10 -5.53
N GLN A 42 -10.21 0.49 -4.34
CA GLN A 42 -9.59 -0.07 -3.13
C GLN A 42 -10.14 -1.45 -2.78
N GLY A 43 -11.45 -1.67 -2.90
CA GLY A 43 -12.07 -3.00 -2.70
C GLY A 43 -11.49 -4.04 -3.65
N PHE A 44 -11.35 -3.73 -4.93
CA PHE A 44 -10.71 -4.60 -5.92
C PHE A 44 -9.25 -4.89 -5.55
N PHE A 45 -8.46 -3.88 -5.22
CA PHE A 45 -7.06 -4.08 -4.85
C PHE A 45 -6.88 -4.80 -3.51
N ALA A 46 -7.85 -4.73 -2.58
CA ALA A 46 -7.83 -5.57 -1.38
C ALA A 46 -7.90 -7.07 -1.72
N ILE A 47 -8.72 -7.44 -2.70
CA ILE A 47 -8.76 -8.82 -3.22
C ILE A 47 -7.40 -9.18 -3.86
N CYS A 48 -6.81 -8.28 -4.63
CA CYS A 48 -5.50 -8.51 -5.25
C CYS A 48 -4.37 -8.68 -4.20
N VAL A 49 -4.40 -7.94 -3.09
CA VAL A 49 -3.46 -8.14 -1.96
C VAL A 49 -3.63 -9.53 -1.34
N MET A 50 -4.87 -9.97 -1.15
CA MET A 50 -5.15 -11.33 -0.65
C MET A 50 -4.59 -12.38 -1.61
N LEU A 51 -4.81 -12.23 -2.92
CA LEU A 51 -4.29 -13.15 -3.95
C LEU A 51 -2.76 -13.12 -4.02
N HIS A 52 -2.13 -11.95 -3.82
CA HIS A 52 -0.67 -11.84 -3.71
C HIS A 52 -0.14 -12.69 -2.55
N HIS A 53 -0.69 -12.55 -1.36
CA HIS A 53 -0.24 -13.34 -0.21
C HIS A 53 -0.53 -14.83 -0.35
N ALA A 54 -1.65 -15.21 -0.97
CA ALA A 54 -1.93 -16.59 -1.33
C ALA A 54 -0.92 -17.13 -2.35
N GLY A 55 -0.60 -16.33 -3.39
CA GLY A 55 0.41 -16.64 -4.40
C GLY A 55 1.79 -16.82 -3.81
N GLN A 56 2.21 -15.97 -2.88
CA GLN A 56 3.48 -16.13 -2.17
C GLN A 56 3.57 -17.48 -1.42
N LYS A 57 2.45 -18.01 -0.92
CA LYS A 57 2.41 -19.28 -0.20
C LYS A 57 2.31 -20.50 -1.09
N THR A 58 1.80 -20.37 -2.31
CA THR A 58 1.51 -21.48 -3.21
C THR A 58 2.41 -21.53 -4.44
N CYS A 59 2.80 -20.37 -4.98
CA CYS A 59 3.54 -20.28 -6.24
C CYS A 59 5.02 -19.92 -6.06
N ALA A 60 5.38 -19.24 -4.94
CA ALA A 60 6.73 -18.72 -4.78
C ALA A 60 7.72 -19.81 -4.36
N PRO A 61 8.81 -20.03 -5.13
CA PRO A 61 9.79 -21.10 -4.85
C PRO A 61 10.51 -20.94 -3.51
N TRP A 62 10.72 -19.72 -3.05
CA TRP A 62 11.39 -19.44 -1.77
C TRP A 62 10.57 -19.85 -0.54
N HIS A 63 9.24 -20.07 -0.69
CA HIS A 63 8.41 -20.45 0.43
C HIS A 63 8.33 -21.98 0.60
N ASN A 64 8.12 -22.70 -0.50
CA ASN A 64 8.09 -24.16 -0.52
C ASN A 64 8.58 -24.69 -1.88
N PRO A 65 9.88 -24.94 -2.04
CA PRO A 65 10.45 -25.38 -3.31
C PRO A 65 9.99 -26.75 -3.76
N TYR A 66 9.44 -27.56 -2.85
CA TYR A 66 9.01 -28.94 -3.12
C TYR A 66 7.56 -29.06 -3.56
N PHE A 67 6.76 -28.03 -3.32
CA PHE A 67 5.32 -28.09 -3.61
C PHE A 67 4.82 -26.73 -4.14
N ILE A 68 5.03 -26.52 -5.43
CA ILE A 68 4.60 -25.29 -6.12
C ILE A 68 3.30 -25.58 -6.84
N VAL A 69 2.26 -24.80 -6.54
CA VAL A 69 0.97 -24.83 -7.22
C VAL A 69 0.81 -23.54 -8.02
N HIS A 70 1.07 -23.61 -9.32
CA HIS A 70 0.95 -22.47 -10.22
C HIS A 70 -0.50 -21.98 -10.40
N GLY A 71 -0.64 -20.73 -10.79
CA GLY A 71 -1.92 -20.08 -11.10
C GLY A 71 -2.10 -18.70 -10.52
N LEU A 72 -1.41 -18.38 -9.40
CA LEU A 72 -1.36 -17.04 -8.82
C LEU A 72 0.00 -16.36 -9.01
N ASP A 73 0.84 -16.88 -9.86
CA ASP A 73 2.20 -16.40 -10.11
C ASP A 73 2.24 -14.91 -10.48
N PHE A 74 1.28 -14.47 -11.29
CA PHE A 74 1.15 -13.06 -11.68
C PHE A 74 1.09 -12.09 -10.47
N PHE A 75 0.48 -12.51 -9.36
CA PHE A 75 0.32 -11.64 -8.20
C PHE A 75 1.59 -11.56 -7.34
N VAL A 76 2.50 -12.53 -7.44
CA VAL A 76 3.67 -12.63 -6.56
C VAL A 76 4.61 -11.42 -6.69
N PRO A 77 5.05 -10.97 -7.89
CA PRO A 77 6.01 -9.88 -8.01
C PRO A 77 5.39 -8.48 -7.89
N ILE A 78 4.05 -8.33 -7.93
CA ILE A 78 3.39 -7.02 -8.03
C ILE A 78 2.57 -6.63 -6.80
N GLY A 79 2.69 -7.35 -5.68
CA GLY A 79 1.90 -7.10 -4.46
C GLY A 79 2.04 -5.68 -3.91
N TYR A 80 3.23 -5.10 -3.99
CA TYR A 80 3.50 -3.73 -3.55
C TYR A 80 2.70 -2.67 -4.35
N LEU A 81 2.38 -2.94 -5.62
CA LEU A 81 1.54 -2.05 -6.43
C LEU A 81 0.14 -1.91 -5.83
N PHE A 82 -0.45 -3.01 -5.37
CA PHE A 82 -1.79 -3.00 -4.80
C PHE A 82 -1.84 -2.16 -3.51
N VAL A 83 -0.82 -2.28 -2.67
CA VAL A 83 -0.69 -1.47 -1.46
C VAL A 83 -0.44 0.00 -1.79
N SER A 84 0.30 0.29 -2.85
CA SER A 84 0.57 1.65 -3.33
C SER A 84 -0.71 2.44 -3.60
N VAL A 85 -1.75 1.79 -4.14
CA VAL A 85 -3.05 2.44 -4.39
C VAL A 85 -3.72 2.88 -3.08
N PHE A 86 -3.64 2.08 -2.02
CA PHE A 86 -4.18 2.47 -0.71
C PHE A 86 -3.42 3.66 -0.12
N LEU A 87 -2.10 3.66 -0.24
CA LEU A 87 -1.26 4.78 0.20
C LEU A 87 -1.58 6.07 -0.55
N PHE A 88 -1.67 5.99 -1.88
CA PHE A 88 -2.05 7.12 -2.73
C PHE A 88 -3.44 7.66 -2.35
N CYS A 89 -4.45 6.79 -2.28
CA CYS A 89 -5.81 7.18 -1.91
C CYS A 89 -5.89 7.76 -0.48
N SER A 90 -5.06 7.26 0.43
CA SER A 90 -4.97 7.79 1.79
C SER A 90 -4.44 9.22 1.81
N GLY A 91 -3.33 9.49 1.13
CA GLY A 91 -2.78 10.84 1.00
C GLY A 91 -3.73 11.80 0.30
N PHE A 92 -4.29 11.38 -0.85
CA PHE A 92 -5.26 12.15 -1.60
C PHE A 92 -6.49 12.52 -0.76
N GLY A 93 -7.14 11.53 -0.16
CA GLY A 93 -8.36 11.73 0.63
C GLY A 93 -8.13 12.54 1.89
N LEU A 94 -6.94 12.45 2.48
CA LEU A 94 -6.56 13.20 3.67
C LEU A 94 -6.50 14.70 3.37
N TYR A 95 -5.74 15.09 2.33
CA TYR A 95 -5.59 16.50 1.95
C TYR A 95 -6.89 17.08 1.40
N LYS A 96 -7.62 16.34 0.54
CA LYS A 96 -8.96 16.75 0.06
C LYS A 96 -9.91 17.02 1.22
N SER A 97 -10.00 16.08 2.18
CA SER A 97 -10.87 16.23 3.34
C SER A 97 -10.49 17.43 4.20
N TYR A 98 -9.19 17.68 4.37
CA TYR A 98 -8.70 18.86 5.10
C TYR A 98 -9.11 20.16 4.42
N LYS A 99 -9.05 20.24 3.08
CA LYS A 99 -9.44 21.42 2.32
C LYS A 99 -10.94 21.66 2.22
N GLN A 100 -11.75 20.61 2.31
CA GLN A 100 -13.20 20.68 2.08
C GLN A 100 -14.02 20.79 3.39
N LYS A 101 -13.46 20.33 4.52
CA LYS A 101 -14.21 20.24 5.78
C LYS A 101 -13.70 21.27 6.77
N GLU A 102 -14.61 22.08 7.28
CA GLU A 102 -14.31 22.97 8.41
C GLU A 102 -13.87 22.15 9.63
N ASN A 103 -12.98 22.70 10.41
CA ASN A 103 -12.47 22.10 11.65
C ASN A 103 -12.02 20.63 11.51
N TYR A 104 -11.48 20.25 10.32
CA TYR A 104 -11.13 18.87 10.01
C TYR A 104 -10.18 18.24 11.03
N LEU A 105 -9.25 19.04 11.58
CA LEU A 105 -8.25 18.57 12.55
C LEU A 105 -8.84 18.34 13.96
N GLN A 106 -10.01 18.90 14.26
CA GLN A 106 -10.67 18.66 15.54
C GLN A 106 -11.10 17.19 15.65
N GLY A 107 -10.65 16.49 16.69
CA GLY A 107 -10.90 15.06 16.87
C GLY A 107 -10.26 14.13 15.81
N PHE A 108 -9.28 14.63 15.09
CA PHE A 108 -8.60 13.90 14.01
C PHE A 108 -8.04 12.54 14.48
N VAL A 109 -7.32 12.53 15.60
CA VAL A 109 -6.72 11.31 16.16
C VAL A 109 -7.78 10.24 16.41
N LYS A 110 -8.90 10.61 17.04
CA LYS A 110 -10.01 9.68 17.33
C LYS A 110 -10.66 9.14 16.04
N ARG A 111 -10.79 9.98 15.01
CA ARG A 111 -11.50 9.59 13.77
C ARG A 111 -10.62 8.92 12.73
N ARG A 112 -9.31 9.14 12.74
CA ARG A 112 -8.40 8.69 11.69
C ARG A 112 -7.31 7.74 12.18
N ILE A 113 -6.71 8.00 13.33
CA ILE A 113 -5.62 7.18 13.85
C ILE A 113 -6.17 6.03 14.68
N PHE A 114 -7.07 6.31 15.63
CA PHE A 114 -7.60 5.29 16.53
C PHE A 114 -8.22 4.08 15.82
N PRO A 115 -9.04 4.23 14.74
CA PRO A 115 -9.57 3.06 14.02
C PRO A 115 -8.49 2.18 13.38
N LEU A 116 -7.38 2.76 12.92
CA LEU A 116 -6.25 1.99 12.37
C LEU A 116 -5.54 1.19 13.48
N VAL A 117 -5.28 1.83 14.60
CA VAL A 117 -4.67 1.18 15.78
C VAL A 117 -5.59 0.06 16.30
N LEU A 118 -6.89 0.31 16.38
CA LEU A 118 -7.86 -0.72 16.77
C LEU A 118 -7.88 -1.90 15.80
N ALA A 119 -7.89 -1.63 14.50
CA ALA A 119 -7.82 -2.68 13.47
C ALA A 119 -6.53 -3.49 13.56
N PHE A 120 -5.38 -2.84 13.81
CA PHE A 120 -4.10 -3.49 14.02
C PHE A 120 -4.14 -4.48 15.20
N TYR A 121 -4.60 -4.04 16.36
CA TYR A 121 -4.67 -4.89 17.55
C TYR A 121 -5.72 -5.99 17.42
N SER A 122 -6.88 -5.70 16.82
CA SER A 122 -7.93 -6.71 16.61
C SER A 122 -7.45 -7.84 15.70
N THR A 123 -6.83 -7.50 14.57
CA THR A 123 -6.29 -8.49 13.63
C THR A 123 -5.07 -9.20 14.23
N GLY A 124 -4.20 -8.48 14.94
CA GLY A 124 -3.06 -9.05 15.66
C GLY A 124 -3.48 -10.09 16.67
N LEU A 125 -4.53 -9.82 17.45
CA LEU A 125 -5.08 -10.77 18.43
C LEU A 125 -5.62 -12.05 17.75
N ILE A 126 -6.33 -11.90 16.61
CA ILE A 126 -6.82 -13.06 15.83
C ILE A 126 -5.63 -13.92 15.38
N PHE A 127 -4.60 -13.30 14.80
CA PHE A 127 -3.39 -14.01 14.38
C PHE A 127 -2.68 -14.69 15.56
N PHE A 128 -2.58 -14.03 16.69
CA PHE A 128 -2.00 -14.56 17.91
C PHE A 128 -2.73 -15.85 18.37
N VAL A 129 -4.07 -15.79 18.43
CA VAL A 129 -4.88 -16.97 18.80
C VAL A 129 -4.71 -18.10 17.77
N VAL A 130 -4.73 -17.80 16.47
CA VAL A 130 -4.54 -18.80 15.41
C VAL A 130 -3.18 -19.48 15.54
N ARG A 131 -2.09 -18.73 15.78
CA ARG A 131 -0.74 -19.31 16.00
C ARG A 131 -0.70 -20.27 17.18
N LEU A 132 -1.34 -19.90 18.30
CA LEU A 132 -1.46 -20.80 19.47
C LEU A 132 -2.24 -22.06 19.14
N LEU A 133 -3.37 -21.94 18.43
CA LEU A 133 -4.17 -23.10 18.00
C LEU A 133 -3.43 -24.01 17.01
N MET A 134 -2.52 -23.45 16.21
CA MET A 134 -1.63 -24.20 15.31
C MET A 134 -0.45 -24.86 16.05
N GLY A 135 -0.36 -24.70 17.36
CA GLY A 135 0.66 -25.34 18.19
C GLY A 135 2.01 -24.60 18.21
N GLU A 136 2.06 -23.33 17.76
CA GLU A 136 3.28 -22.53 17.87
C GLU A 136 3.63 -22.31 19.34
N ARG A 137 4.83 -22.75 19.73
CA ARG A 137 5.34 -22.54 21.10
C ARG A 137 5.99 -21.19 21.18
N MET A 138 5.43 -20.31 21.98
CA MET A 138 5.93 -18.95 22.22
C MET A 138 6.40 -18.87 23.68
N ASP A 139 7.55 -18.27 23.90
CA ASP A 139 7.97 -17.88 25.24
C ASP A 139 7.24 -16.61 25.73
N VAL A 140 7.31 -16.33 27.02
CA VAL A 140 6.62 -15.18 27.62
C VAL A 140 7.07 -13.85 27.02
N PRO A 141 8.36 -13.58 26.78
CA PRO A 141 8.82 -12.38 26.10
C PRO A 141 8.21 -12.23 24.70
N GLN A 142 8.17 -13.27 23.90
CA GLN A 142 7.60 -13.23 22.55
C GLN A 142 6.09 -12.95 22.56
N MET A 143 5.35 -13.55 23.50
CA MET A 143 3.93 -13.23 23.70
C MET A 143 3.75 -11.73 24.01
N PHE A 144 4.57 -11.19 24.90
CA PHE A 144 4.53 -9.78 25.24
C PHE A 144 4.84 -8.88 24.03
N TYR A 145 5.82 -9.22 23.22
CA TYR A 145 6.15 -8.47 22.01
C TYR A 145 5.01 -8.46 20.97
N TYR A 146 4.36 -9.58 20.78
CA TYR A 146 3.19 -9.68 19.89
C TYR A 146 1.99 -8.88 20.42
N LEU A 147 1.68 -9.00 21.70
CA LEU A 147 0.54 -8.32 22.32
C LEU A 147 0.76 -6.81 22.47
N SER A 148 2.00 -6.37 22.69
CA SER A 148 2.35 -4.94 22.74
C SER A 148 2.42 -4.29 21.35
N GLY A 149 2.50 -5.08 20.27
CA GLY A 149 2.73 -4.59 18.91
C GLY A 149 4.20 -4.21 18.64
N ALA A 150 5.12 -4.48 19.57
CA ALA A 150 6.55 -4.28 19.38
C ALA A 150 7.10 -5.19 18.28
N GLN A 151 6.50 -6.37 18.13
CA GLN A 151 6.73 -7.28 17.01
C GLN A 151 5.41 -7.59 16.30
N LEU A 152 5.44 -7.70 14.97
CA LEU A 152 4.25 -8.04 14.21
C LEU A 152 3.88 -9.51 14.39
N CYS A 153 2.76 -9.78 15.04
CA CYS A 153 2.16 -11.12 15.05
C CYS A 153 1.71 -11.55 13.64
N ASN A 154 1.16 -10.60 12.88
CA ASN A 154 0.93 -10.73 11.43
C ASN A 154 2.02 -9.94 10.69
N PRO A 155 2.99 -10.59 10.02
CA PRO A 155 4.08 -9.90 9.32
C PRO A 155 3.61 -8.97 8.20
N ASN A 156 2.39 -9.19 7.68
CA ASN A 156 1.80 -8.37 6.62
C ASN A 156 1.08 -7.11 7.14
N ALA A 157 1.04 -6.88 8.47
CA ALA A 157 0.35 -5.74 9.08
C ALA A 157 1.18 -4.43 9.08
N TRP A 158 2.34 -4.40 8.43
CA TRP A 158 3.22 -3.23 8.38
C TRP A 158 2.53 -1.94 7.91
N TYR A 159 1.69 -2.06 6.88
CA TYR A 159 0.93 -0.94 6.32
C TYR A 159 0.04 -0.25 7.36
N VAL A 160 -0.58 -1.03 8.24
CA VAL A 160 -1.49 -0.53 9.29
C VAL A 160 -0.72 0.22 10.39
N ILE A 161 0.59 0.01 10.51
CA ILE A 161 1.49 0.78 11.40
C ILE A 161 2.03 2.03 10.71
N ALA A 162 2.42 1.93 9.44
CA ALA A 162 2.98 3.05 8.69
C ALA A 162 1.99 4.22 8.56
N LEU A 163 0.72 3.92 8.25
CA LEU A 163 -0.31 4.96 8.06
C LEU A 163 -0.55 5.86 9.29
N PRO A 164 -0.68 5.37 10.53
CA PRO A 164 -0.79 6.21 11.72
C PRO A 164 0.37 7.19 11.88
N ILE A 165 1.59 6.79 11.52
CA ILE A 165 2.78 7.65 11.56
C ILE A 165 2.61 8.80 10.57
N PHE A 166 2.21 8.51 9.33
CA PHE A 166 1.98 9.54 8.31
C PHE A 166 0.80 10.45 8.65
N TYR A 167 -0.27 9.89 9.22
CA TYR A 167 -1.43 10.66 9.67
C TYR A 167 -1.08 11.57 10.84
N LEU A 168 -0.26 11.09 11.78
CA LEU A 168 0.23 11.91 12.88
C LEU A 168 1.14 13.02 12.37
N GLY A 169 2.05 12.72 11.45
CA GLY A 169 2.89 13.72 10.77
C GLY A 169 2.05 14.79 10.08
N PHE A 170 1.03 14.40 9.32
CA PHE A 170 0.09 15.32 8.71
C PHE A 170 -0.65 16.18 9.76
N TYR A 171 -1.21 15.53 10.79
CA TYR A 171 -1.94 16.23 11.85
C TYR A 171 -1.08 17.29 12.54
N LEU A 172 0.14 16.94 12.94
CA LEU A 172 1.04 17.86 13.62
C LEU A 172 1.49 18.99 12.69
N ALA A 173 1.86 18.67 11.45
CA ALA A 173 2.26 19.67 10.48
C ALA A 173 1.16 20.71 10.23
N PHE A 174 -0.05 20.25 9.92
CA PHE A 174 -1.17 21.18 9.62
C PHE A 174 -1.79 21.85 10.86
N LYS A 175 -1.55 21.32 12.05
CA LYS A 175 -1.96 21.96 13.31
C LYS A 175 -1.04 23.11 13.70
N PHE A 176 0.26 22.98 13.52
CA PHE A 176 1.24 23.94 14.01
C PHE A 176 1.82 24.86 12.93
N ILE A 177 1.82 24.44 11.66
CA ILE A 177 2.36 25.22 10.56
C ILE A 177 1.23 25.90 9.79
N LYS A 178 1.15 27.23 9.90
CA LYS A 178 0.07 28.02 9.28
C LYS A 178 0.13 28.05 7.74
N LYS A 179 1.34 28.04 7.16
CA LYS A 179 1.51 28.08 5.71
C LYS A 179 1.31 26.68 5.11
N ASP A 180 0.25 26.52 4.34
CA ASP A 180 -0.18 25.25 3.72
C ASP A 180 0.97 24.50 2.98
N GLY A 181 1.76 25.23 2.19
CA GLY A 181 2.90 24.65 1.48
C GLY A 181 3.96 24.05 2.40
N TRP A 182 4.28 24.73 3.49
CA TRP A 182 5.25 24.22 4.48
C TRP A 182 4.71 23.06 5.29
N ALA A 183 3.41 23.09 5.65
CA ALA A 183 2.78 21.97 6.33
C ALA A 183 2.78 20.70 5.44
N LEU A 184 2.48 20.88 4.15
CA LEU A 184 2.56 19.79 3.17
C LEU A 184 3.99 19.27 3.02
N PHE A 185 4.97 20.16 2.85
CA PHE A 185 6.38 19.82 2.76
C PHE A 185 6.85 19.02 4.01
N THR A 186 6.48 19.48 5.20
CA THR A 186 6.81 18.79 6.46
C THR A 186 6.18 17.40 6.50
N THR A 187 4.95 17.23 6.03
CA THR A 187 4.31 15.92 5.96
C THR A 187 5.06 14.98 4.99
N ILE A 188 5.46 15.48 3.83
CA ILE A 188 6.26 14.73 2.86
C ILE A 188 7.63 14.38 3.46
N LEU A 189 8.24 15.29 4.20
CA LEU A 189 9.51 15.07 4.89
C LEU A 189 9.40 13.93 5.93
N VAL A 190 8.28 13.83 6.65
CA VAL A 190 8.04 12.69 7.57
C VAL A 190 8.06 11.35 6.82
N VAL A 191 7.41 11.27 5.65
CA VAL A 191 7.44 10.06 4.82
C VAL A 191 8.85 9.77 4.30
N PHE A 192 9.57 10.80 3.89
CA PHE A 192 10.96 10.67 3.43
C PHE A 192 11.89 10.19 4.56
N VAL A 193 11.79 10.77 5.75
CA VAL A 193 12.57 10.34 6.93
C VAL A 193 12.21 8.89 7.31
N TYR A 194 10.93 8.52 7.25
CA TYR A 194 10.52 7.12 7.45
C TYR A 194 11.22 6.18 6.45
N THR A 195 11.29 6.55 5.18
CA THR A 195 12.01 5.78 4.15
C THR A 195 13.51 5.69 4.46
N LEU A 196 14.14 6.81 4.83
CA LEU A 196 15.56 6.81 5.20
C LEU A 196 15.83 5.90 6.41
N ILE A 197 15.00 5.97 7.44
CA ILE A 197 15.10 5.08 8.61
C ILE A 197 15.00 3.62 8.14
N GLY A 198 14.01 3.29 7.31
CA GLY A 198 13.85 1.94 6.76
C GLY A 198 15.05 1.47 5.94
N THR A 199 15.69 2.37 5.20
CA THR A 199 16.84 2.04 4.34
C THR A 199 18.13 1.84 5.14
N PHE A 200 18.36 2.62 6.22
CA PHE A 200 19.65 2.64 6.93
C PHE A 200 19.64 1.94 8.29
N VAL A 201 18.46 1.61 8.82
CA VAL A 201 18.37 0.86 10.07
C VAL A 201 18.50 -0.64 9.80
N ASP A 202 19.20 -1.35 10.67
CA ASP A 202 19.33 -2.80 10.59
C ASP A 202 17.96 -3.47 10.64
N HIS A 203 17.69 -4.33 9.65
CA HIS A 203 16.43 -5.07 9.52
C HIS A 203 16.41 -6.29 10.46
N ASN A 204 16.41 -6.02 11.75
CA ASN A 204 16.26 -7.06 12.76
C ASN A 204 14.81 -7.59 12.83
N ASN A 205 14.53 -8.53 13.71
CA ASN A 205 13.23 -9.17 13.85
C ASN A 205 12.11 -8.27 14.40
N TRP A 206 12.36 -6.99 14.68
CA TRP A 206 11.44 -6.13 15.42
C TRP A 206 10.59 -5.25 14.52
N TRP A 207 11.18 -4.40 13.74
CA TRP A 207 10.54 -3.36 12.98
C TRP A 207 11.26 -3.12 11.67
N MET A 208 10.52 -2.73 10.62
CA MET A 208 11.06 -2.51 9.27
C MET A 208 11.90 -3.69 8.76
N ARG A 209 11.35 -4.90 8.87
CA ARG A 209 12.05 -6.18 8.59
C ARG A 209 12.51 -6.37 7.15
N GLY A 210 12.15 -5.48 6.25
CA GLY A 210 12.53 -5.53 4.85
C GLY A 210 12.00 -4.33 4.06
N GLU A 211 12.41 -4.23 2.82
CA GLU A 211 12.12 -3.10 1.92
C GLU A 211 10.63 -2.88 1.67
N TRP A 212 9.80 -3.91 1.81
CA TRP A 212 8.33 -3.78 1.67
C TRP A 212 7.70 -2.80 2.66
N TRP A 213 8.38 -2.47 3.76
CA TRP A 213 7.90 -1.47 4.73
C TRP A 213 8.00 -0.04 4.22
N TYR A 214 8.88 0.24 3.25
CA TYR A 214 9.16 1.60 2.81
C TYR A 214 9.22 1.79 1.29
N ASN A 215 9.25 0.71 0.48
CA ASN A 215 9.41 0.81 -0.97
C ASN A 215 8.27 1.56 -1.68
N SER A 216 7.05 1.51 -1.14
CA SER A 216 5.86 2.12 -1.75
C SER A 216 5.27 3.29 -0.98
N VAL A 217 5.82 3.66 0.20
CA VAL A 217 5.21 4.68 1.08
C VAL A 217 5.19 6.09 0.46
N HIS A 218 6.08 6.38 -0.47
CA HIS A 218 6.12 7.65 -1.20
C HIS A 218 4.84 7.93 -2.00
N LEU A 219 4.06 6.89 -2.34
CA LEU A 219 2.76 7.06 -2.98
C LEU A 219 1.75 7.82 -2.10
N PHE A 220 1.89 7.77 -0.78
CA PHE A 220 1.14 8.65 0.12
C PHE A 220 1.45 10.12 -0.14
N SER A 221 2.72 10.47 -0.29
CA SER A 221 3.17 11.83 -0.62
C SER A 221 2.68 12.28 -2.00
N ILE A 222 2.74 11.38 -2.98
CA ILE A 222 2.21 11.64 -4.34
C ILE A 222 0.70 11.89 -4.26
N GLY A 223 -0.04 11.13 -3.46
CA GLY A 223 -1.48 11.36 -3.24
C GLY A 223 -1.80 12.74 -2.66
N LEU A 224 -1.01 13.20 -1.67
CA LEU A 224 -1.11 14.56 -1.12
C LEU A 224 -0.86 15.64 -2.17
N LEU A 225 0.21 15.49 -2.96
CA LEU A 225 0.58 16.42 -4.04
C LEU A 225 -0.48 16.44 -5.15
N PHE A 226 -0.94 15.26 -5.56
CA PHE A 226 -2.00 15.16 -6.55
C PHE A 226 -3.28 15.89 -6.08
N ALA A 227 -3.70 15.69 -4.82
CA ALA A 227 -4.86 16.37 -4.27
C ALA A 227 -4.69 17.91 -4.25
N ARG A 228 -3.46 18.40 -3.99
CA ARG A 228 -3.15 19.84 -4.03
C ARG A 228 -3.23 20.42 -5.43
N PHE A 229 -2.69 19.71 -6.41
CA PHE A 229 -2.55 20.18 -7.78
C PHE A 229 -3.57 19.55 -8.74
N GLU A 230 -4.59 18.86 -8.23
CA GLU A 230 -5.57 18.08 -8.99
C GLU A 230 -6.12 18.85 -10.20
N LYS A 231 -6.56 20.09 -9.99
CA LYS A 231 -7.12 20.92 -11.07
C LYS A 231 -6.12 21.14 -12.20
N SER A 232 -4.90 21.55 -11.89
CA SER A 232 -3.85 21.78 -12.89
C SER A 232 -3.44 20.51 -13.61
N VAL A 233 -3.32 19.39 -12.87
CA VAL A 233 -2.99 18.09 -13.46
C VAL A 233 -4.10 17.64 -14.40
N VAL A 234 -5.36 17.73 -14.00
CA VAL A 234 -6.50 17.32 -14.81
C VAL A 234 -6.62 18.18 -16.08
N GLU A 235 -6.46 19.51 -15.97
CA GLU A 235 -6.46 20.41 -17.13
C GLU A 235 -5.34 20.06 -18.11
N HIS A 236 -4.15 19.74 -17.59
CA HIS A 236 -3.02 19.32 -18.42
C HIS A 236 -3.27 17.97 -19.10
N VAL A 237 -3.78 17.00 -18.37
CA VAL A 237 -4.14 15.68 -18.91
C VAL A 237 -5.25 15.79 -19.96
N LYS A 238 -6.29 16.62 -19.74
CA LYS A 238 -7.34 16.87 -20.73
C LYS A 238 -6.76 17.44 -22.03
N LYS A 239 -5.79 18.39 -21.91
CA LYS A 239 -5.14 19.02 -23.08
C LYS A 239 -4.33 18.01 -23.90
N PHE A 240 -3.62 17.10 -23.27
CA PHE A 240 -2.73 16.12 -23.90
C PHE A 240 -3.25 14.69 -23.76
N TYR A 241 -4.56 14.53 -23.70
CA TYR A 241 -5.22 13.25 -23.42
C TYR A 241 -4.71 12.04 -24.25
N PRO A 242 -4.54 12.14 -25.60
CA PRO A 242 -4.04 11.01 -26.39
C PRO A 242 -2.63 10.56 -25.95
N VAL A 243 -1.77 11.50 -25.60
CA VAL A 243 -0.40 11.19 -25.14
C VAL A 243 -0.47 10.44 -23.80
N TYR A 244 -1.24 10.95 -22.83
CA TYR A 244 -1.40 10.29 -21.54
C TYR A 244 -2.06 8.93 -21.62
N LEU A 245 -3.01 8.76 -22.55
CA LEU A 245 -3.63 7.46 -22.80
C LEU A 245 -2.60 6.44 -23.32
N ILE A 246 -1.78 6.84 -24.29
CA ILE A 246 -0.69 5.97 -24.80
C ILE A 246 0.30 5.65 -23.67
N LEU A 247 0.75 6.64 -22.90
CA LEU A 247 1.65 6.44 -21.77
C LEU A 247 1.05 5.51 -20.71
N ALA A 248 -0.24 5.62 -20.42
CA ALA A 248 -0.94 4.74 -19.49
C ALA A 248 -0.97 3.30 -20.00
N ILE A 249 -1.33 3.07 -21.28
CA ILE A 249 -1.36 1.74 -21.90
C ILE A 249 0.03 1.12 -21.91
N VAL A 250 1.04 1.88 -22.36
CA VAL A 250 2.44 1.42 -22.37
C VAL A 250 2.92 1.16 -20.95
N GLY A 251 2.60 2.05 -19.99
CA GLY A 251 2.97 1.88 -18.59
C GLY A 251 2.42 0.60 -17.99
N VAL A 252 1.14 0.29 -18.24
CA VAL A 252 0.52 -0.97 -17.76
C VAL A 252 1.16 -2.18 -18.44
N ALA A 253 1.40 -2.14 -19.74
CA ALA A 253 1.98 -3.25 -20.49
C ALA A 253 3.44 -3.55 -20.10
N VAL A 254 4.22 -2.49 -19.82
CA VAL A 254 5.64 -2.62 -19.47
C VAL A 254 5.86 -2.83 -17.96
N PHE A 255 4.90 -2.47 -17.14
CA PHE A 255 5.06 -2.51 -15.68
C PHE A 255 5.41 -3.91 -15.16
N TYR A 256 4.67 -4.94 -15.58
CA TYR A 256 4.91 -6.30 -15.10
C TYR A 256 6.31 -6.82 -15.51
N PRO A 257 6.69 -6.86 -16.80
CA PRO A 257 8.00 -7.34 -17.19
C PRO A 257 9.15 -6.49 -16.63
N LEU A 258 8.94 -5.17 -16.48
CA LEU A 258 9.96 -4.30 -15.89
C LEU A 258 10.11 -4.56 -14.37
N SER A 259 9.00 -4.78 -13.67
CA SER A 259 9.01 -5.13 -12.25
C SER A 259 9.74 -6.46 -12.01
N GLU A 260 9.41 -7.47 -12.79
CA GLU A 260 10.07 -8.78 -12.72
C GLU A 260 11.56 -8.68 -13.06
N TYR A 261 11.91 -7.96 -14.13
CA TYR A 261 13.30 -7.71 -14.48
C TYR A 261 14.06 -6.99 -13.36
N ALA A 262 13.47 -5.93 -12.80
CA ALA A 262 14.10 -5.16 -11.73
C ALA A 262 14.35 -6.00 -10.47
N GLN A 263 13.41 -6.85 -10.08
CA GLN A 263 13.57 -7.75 -8.92
C GLN A 263 14.65 -8.80 -9.14
N ASN A 264 14.87 -9.23 -10.38
CA ASN A 264 15.92 -10.20 -10.71
C ASN A 264 17.30 -9.56 -10.97
N ALA A 265 17.33 -8.32 -11.48
CA ALA A 265 18.57 -7.64 -11.87
C ALA A 265 19.21 -6.84 -10.73
N PHE A 266 18.42 -6.40 -9.77
CA PHE A 266 18.88 -5.59 -8.64
C PHE A 266 18.59 -6.31 -7.35
N SER A 267 19.63 -6.59 -6.56
CA SER A 267 19.49 -7.06 -5.20
C SER A 267 18.74 -5.99 -4.37
N TYR A 268 17.97 -6.44 -3.40
CA TYR A 268 17.29 -5.54 -2.47
C TYR A 268 18.29 -4.63 -1.77
N TYR A 269 17.97 -3.34 -1.72
CA TYR A 269 18.87 -2.34 -1.19
C TYR A 269 19.29 -2.64 0.25
N GLY A 270 18.37 -3.19 1.07
CA GLY A 270 18.64 -3.59 2.44
C GLY A 270 19.58 -4.79 2.58
N GLU A 271 19.58 -5.71 1.64
CA GLU A 271 20.47 -6.89 1.66
C GLU A 271 21.93 -6.51 1.44
N ASN A 272 22.20 -5.52 0.59
CA ASN A 272 23.56 -5.04 0.31
C ASN A 272 24.20 -4.26 1.47
N TRP A 273 23.39 -3.70 2.38
CA TRP A 273 23.86 -2.84 3.46
C TRP A 273 23.97 -3.55 4.80
N ASN A 274 23.08 -4.50 5.08
CA ASN A 274 22.89 -5.04 6.43
C ASN A 274 23.11 -6.54 6.56
N ALA A 275 23.24 -7.30 5.49
CA ALA A 275 23.49 -8.75 5.59
C ALA A 275 23.94 -9.35 4.24
N PRO A 276 25.24 -9.27 3.93
CA PRO A 276 25.80 -9.98 2.77
C PRO A 276 25.65 -11.51 2.88
N ASP A 277 25.35 -12.05 4.06
CA ASP A 277 25.38 -13.48 4.36
C ASP A 277 24.00 -14.12 4.59
N LYS A 278 22.92 -13.40 4.35
CA LYS A 278 21.56 -13.97 4.44
C LYS A 278 21.00 -14.27 3.07
N VAL A 279 21.55 -15.29 2.45
CA VAL A 279 20.92 -16.02 1.36
C VAL A 279 19.95 -17.06 1.93
#